data_47bfdd6e1179872d87ba59a6e275782c
#
_entry.id   47bfdd6e1179872d87ba59a6e275782c
#
_cell.length_a   1.000
_cell.length_b   1.000
_cell.length_c   1.000
_cell.angle_alpha   90.00
_cell.angle_beta   90.00
_cell.angle_gamma   90.00
#
_symmetry.space_group_name_H-M   'P 1'
#
loop_
_entity.id
_entity.type
_entity.pdbx_description
1 polymer ?
#
loop_
_entity_poly.entity_id
_entity_poly.type
_entity_poly.pdbx_seq_one_letter_code
_entity_poly.pdbx_strand_id
1 'polypeptide(L)'
;TQAMTREIAGEKNFKRIEEDGECDFSVSIESGERFRVNAYKQKGNFAIAIRTITSHIPDFDTLGLPEVLKNFAEKHKGLVLVTGPTGSGKSTTLASLINIINENQQRHIITLEDPIEYVHDHKQSLVNQREIGQDTESFNSALRAILRQDPDVILVGEMRDPETISIALTAAETGHLVFSTLHTVGAAKTIDRIVD
;
A
#
# COMPACT_ATOMS: atom_id res chain seq x y z
N THR A 1 -4.68 -30.98 -1.70
CA THR A 1 -4.37 -29.72 -1.01
C THR A 1 -2.94 -29.27 -1.24
N GLN A 2 -1.90 -30.12 -1.00
CA GLN A 2 -0.50 -29.72 -1.21
C GLN A 2 -0.22 -29.28 -2.65
N ALA A 3 -0.65 -30.03 -3.66
CA ALA A 3 -0.50 -29.68 -5.07
C ALA A 3 -1.18 -28.34 -5.39
N MET A 4 -2.41 -28.13 -4.93
CA MET A 4 -3.15 -26.88 -5.12
C MET A 4 -2.44 -25.69 -4.41
N THR A 5 -1.92 -25.91 -3.18
CA THR A 5 -1.15 -24.87 -2.47
C THR A 5 0.10 -24.48 -3.26
N ARG A 6 0.82 -25.47 -3.81
CA ARG A 6 2.02 -25.22 -4.63
C ARG A 6 1.69 -24.46 -5.91
N GLU A 7 0.60 -24.82 -6.59
CA GLU A 7 0.14 -24.17 -7.81
C GLU A 7 -0.23 -22.69 -7.56
N ILE A 8 -0.98 -22.40 -6.49
CA ILE A 8 -1.40 -21.04 -6.12
C ILE A 8 -0.22 -20.20 -5.61
N ALA A 9 0.65 -20.77 -4.78
CA ALA A 9 1.76 -20.07 -4.16
C ALA A 9 2.95 -19.85 -5.11
N GLY A 10 3.11 -20.69 -6.11
CA GLY A 10 4.33 -20.79 -6.90
C GLY A 10 5.50 -21.36 -6.07
N GLU A 11 6.57 -21.77 -6.74
CA GLU A 11 7.70 -22.48 -6.10
C GLU A 11 8.37 -21.66 -5.00
N LYS A 12 8.57 -20.34 -5.20
CA LYS A 12 9.23 -19.45 -4.23
C LYS A 12 8.46 -19.39 -2.90
N ASN A 13 7.16 -19.10 -2.96
CA ASN A 13 6.33 -18.98 -1.76
C ASN A 13 6.07 -20.36 -1.14
N PHE A 14 5.91 -21.40 -1.97
CA PHE A 14 5.71 -22.76 -1.47
C PHE A 14 6.91 -23.23 -0.63
N LYS A 15 8.14 -22.94 -1.07
CA LYS A 15 9.34 -23.23 -0.29
C LYS A 15 9.33 -22.52 1.07
N ARG A 16 8.93 -21.25 1.12
CA ARG A 16 8.78 -20.52 2.39
C ARG A 16 7.74 -21.18 3.31
N ILE A 17 6.60 -21.63 2.77
CA ILE A 17 5.60 -22.34 3.56
C ILE A 17 6.16 -23.67 4.10
N GLU A 18 7.04 -24.35 3.35
CA GLU A 18 7.69 -25.56 3.82
C GLU A 18 8.72 -25.30 4.93
N GLU A 19 9.46 -24.21 4.85
CA GLU A 19 10.50 -23.81 5.81
C GLU A 19 9.90 -23.11 7.05
N ASP A 20 9.08 -22.09 6.86
CA ASP A 20 8.60 -21.19 7.91
C ASP A 20 7.23 -21.62 8.49
N GLY A 21 6.49 -22.48 7.77
CA GLY A 21 5.17 -22.94 8.17
C GLY A 21 4.01 -22.11 7.63
N GLU A 22 4.25 -20.88 7.17
CA GLU A 22 3.25 -19.97 6.59
C GLU A 22 3.88 -18.95 5.62
N CYS A 23 3.06 -18.39 4.74
CA CYS A 23 3.47 -17.32 3.85
C CYS A 23 2.26 -16.49 3.41
N ASP A 24 2.38 -15.16 3.52
CA ASP A 24 1.45 -14.21 2.92
C ASP A 24 1.96 -13.80 1.53
N PHE A 25 1.05 -13.74 0.56
CA PHE A 25 1.35 -13.27 -0.80
C PHE A 25 0.06 -12.84 -1.49
N SER A 26 0.18 -12.13 -2.60
CA SER A 26 -0.95 -11.84 -3.48
C SER A 26 -0.85 -12.61 -4.78
N VAL A 27 -1.98 -12.90 -5.39
CA VAL A 27 -2.09 -13.58 -6.69
C VAL A 27 -3.14 -12.88 -7.54
N SER A 28 -2.85 -12.71 -8.84
CA SER A 28 -3.81 -12.24 -9.83
C SER A 28 -4.18 -13.38 -10.76
N ILE A 29 -5.45 -13.48 -11.14
CA ILE A 29 -5.92 -14.43 -12.12
C ILE A 29 -6.08 -13.76 -13.49
N GLU A 30 -6.27 -14.55 -14.55
CA GLU A 30 -6.35 -14.06 -15.94
C GLU A 30 -7.49 -13.04 -16.17
N SER A 31 -8.57 -13.12 -15.38
CA SER A 31 -9.66 -12.14 -15.42
C SER A 31 -9.31 -10.76 -14.84
N GLY A 32 -8.10 -10.60 -14.25
CA GLY A 32 -7.64 -9.37 -13.63
C GLY A 32 -8.01 -9.24 -12.14
N GLU A 33 -8.78 -10.18 -11.60
CA GLU A 33 -9.09 -10.19 -10.16
C GLU A 33 -7.84 -10.53 -9.35
N ARG A 34 -7.70 -9.87 -8.21
CA ARG A 34 -6.58 -10.02 -7.30
C ARG A 34 -7.02 -10.55 -5.94
N PHE A 35 -6.20 -11.41 -5.36
CA PHE A 35 -6.48 -12.05 -4.08
C PHE A 35 -5.28 -11.94 -3.15
N ARG A 36 -5.54 -11.66 -1.87
CA ARG A 36 -4.59 -11.86 -0.79
C ARG A 36 -4.72 -13.29 -0.30
N VAL A 37 -3.59 -13.97 -0.21
CA VAL A 37 -3.51 -15.38 0.18
C VAL A 37 -2.60 -15.49 1.40
N ASN A 38 -3.10 -16.12 2.46
CA ASN A 38 -2.28 -16.66 3.54
C ASN A 38 -2.32 -18.19 3.43
N ALA A 39 -1.19 -18.78 3.09
CA ALA A 39 -1.03 -20.23 3.06
C ALA A 39 -0.22 -20.70 4.26
N TYR A 40 -0.68 -21.73 4.97
CA TYR A 40 -0.09 -22.16 6.22
C TYR A 40 -0.23 -23.66 6.45
N LYS A 41 0.56 -24.18 7.40
CA LYS A 41 0.47 -25.56 7.85
C LYS A 41 -0.43 -25.66 9.09
N GLN A 42 -1.32 -26.66 9.09
CA GLN A 42 -2.07 -27.05 10.28
C GLN A 42 -2.14 -28.57 10.42
N LYS A 43 -1.76 -29.10 11.57
CA LYS A 43 -1.78 -30.57 11.87
C LYS A 43 -1.10 -31.39 10.75
N GLY A 44 0.04 -30.91 10.25
CA GLY A 44 0.80 -31.57 9.16
C GLY A 44 0.22 -31.41 7.75
N ASN A 45 -0.89 -30.68 7.57
CA ASN A 45 -1.51 -30.44 6.28
C ASN A 45 -1.38 -28.96 5.88
N PHE A 46 -1.47 -28.70 4.58
CA PHE A 46 -1.53 -27.33 4.04
C PHE A 46 -2.96 -26.80 4.06
N ALA A 47 -3.11 -25.55 4.44
CA ALA A 47 -4.36 -24.79 4.38
C ALA A 47 -4.12 -23.43 3.73
N ILE A 48 -5.15 -22.84 3.15
CA ILE A 48 -5.10 -21.55 2.46
C ILE A 48 -6.30 -20.72 2.90
N ALA A 49 -6.05 -19.50 3.33
CA ALA A 49 -7.07 -18.46 3.52
C ALA A 49 -6.96 -17.47 2.35
N ILE A 50 -8.04 -17.25 1.64
CA ILE A 50 -8.07 -16.35 0.46
C ILE A 50 -9.06 -15.22 0.74
N ARG A 51 -8.64 -13.98 0.45
CA ARG A 51 -9.48 -12.79 0.50
C ARG A 51 -9.41 -12.06 -0.84
N THR A 52 -10.54 -11.73 -1.41
CA THR A 52 -10.62 -10.90 -2.61
C THR A 52 -10.11 -9.49 -2.32
N ILE A 53 -9.28 -8.96 -3.19
CA ILE A 53 -8.85 -7.56 -3.21
C ILE A 53 -9.71 -6.84 -4.25
N THR A 54 -10.35 -5.75 -3.84
CA THR A 54 -11.22 -4.98 -4.73
C THR A 54 -10.37 -4.17 -5.71
N SER A 55 -10.56 -4.39 -7.02
CA SER A 55 -9.89 -3.61 -8.07
C SER A 55 -10.58 -2.27 -8.36
N HIS A 56 -11.86 -2.12 -7.94
CA HIS A 56 -12.62 -0.89 -8.15
C HIS A 56 -12.29 0.15 -7.08
N ILE A 57 -11.68 1.27 -7.49
CA ILE A 57 -11.43 2.41 -6.61
C ILE A 57 -12.72 3.23 -6.53
N PRO A 58 -13.31 3.44 -5.34
CA PRO A 58 -14.50 4.26 -5.21
C PRO A 58 -14.22 5.70 -5.62
N ASP A 59 -15.19 6.31 -6.31
CA ASP A 59 -15.16 7.73 -6.59
C ASP A 59 -15.20 8.51 -5.26
N PHE A 60 -14.32 9.51 -5.14
CA PHE A 60 -14.22 10.33 -3.93
C PHE A 60 -15.57 10.92 -3.50
N ASP A 61 -16.37 11.38 -4.46
CA ASP A 61 -17.66 12.03 -4.19
C ASP A 61 -18.71 11.05 -3.62
N THR A 62 -18.51 9.75 -3.85
CA THR A 62 -19.39 8.71 -3.30
C THR A 62 -19.04 8.30 -1.87
N LEU A 63 -17.86 8.69 -1.37
CA LEU A 63 -17.38 8.34 -0.05
C LEU A 63 -17.96 9.21 1.08
N GLY A 64 -18.67 10.28 0.76
CA GLY A 64 -19.19 11.22 1.75
C GLY A 64 -18.11 11.96 2.55
N LEU A 65 -16.92 12.07 1.99
CA LEU A 65 -15.79 12.79 2.60
C LEU A 65 -15.91 14.30 2.37
N PRO A 66 -15.38 15.12 3.30
CA PRO A 66 -15.36 16.58 3.10
C PRO A 66 -14.56 16.97 1.85
N GLU A 67 -15.15 17.83 1.01
CA GLU A 67 -14.52 18.33 -0.24
C GLU A 67 -13.13 18.92 -0.03
N VAL A 68 -12.86 19.53 1.14
CA VAL A 68 -11.57 20.12 1.48
C VAL A 68 -10.42 19.12 1.36
N LEU A 69 -10.68 17.83 1.48
CA LEU A 69 -9.64 16.79 1.35
C LEU A 69 -9.09 16.69 -0.07
N LYS A 70 -9.85 17.08 -1.10
CA LYS A 70 -9.37 17.15 -2.49
C LYS A 70 -8.19 18.13 -2.63
N ASN A 71 -8.13 19.16 -1.79
CA ASN A 71 -7.02 20.12 -1.79
C ASN A 71 -5.66 19.47 -1.45
N PHE A 72 -5.65 18.30 -0.79
CA PHE A 72 -4.40 17.57 -0.56
C PHE A 72 -3.85 16.96 -1.84
N ALA A 73 -4.72 16.57 -2.77
CA ALA A 73 -4.31 16.08 -4.09
C ALA A 73 -3.67 17.16 -4.97
N GLU A 74 -3.95 18.43 -4.70
CA GLU A 74 -3.39 19.57 -5.43
C GLU A 74 -2.01 20.01 -4.94
N LYS A 75 -1.57 19.50 -3.78
CA LYS A 75 -0.27 19.87 -3.21
C LYS A 75 0.88 19.33 -4.06
N HIS A 76 1.97 20.07 -4.07
CA HIS A 76 3.20 19.64 -4.77
C HIS A 76 4.15 18.89 -3.86
N LYS A 77 4.13 19.17 -2.56
CA LYS A 77 4.99 18.55 -1.55
C LYS A 77 4.35 18.59 -0.17
N GLY A 78 4.87 17.79 0.73
CA GLY A 78 4.47 17.72 2.13
C GLY A 78 4.00 16.32 2.50
N LEU A 79 3.71 16.12 3.79
CA LEU A 79 3.24 14.85 4.33
C LEU A 79 1.75 14.95 4.66
N VAL A 80 0.97 14.03 4.11
CA VAL A 80 -0.47 13.86 4.40
C VAL A 80 -0.67 12.52 5.10
N LEU A 81 -1.25 12.56 6.30
CA LEU A 81 -1.49 11.37 7.11
C LEU A 81 -2.98 11.10 7.26
N VAL A 82 -3.40 9.89 6.92
CA VAL A 82 -4.75 9.39 7.19
C VAL A 82 -4.66 8.40 8.34
N THR A 83 -5.28 8.74 9.46
CA THR A 83 -5.14 7.98 10.71
C THR A 83 -6.46 7.42 11.20
N GLY A 84 -6.39 6.31 11.92
CA GLY A 84 -7.57 5.65 12.49
C GLY A 84 -7.38 4.14 12.66
N PRO A 85 -8.35 3.44 13.27
CA PRO A 85 -8.29 1.99 13.45
C PRO A 85 -8.39 1.24 12.12
N THR A 86 -8.11 -0.06 12.15
CA THR A 86 -8.34 -0.94 11.00
C THR A 86 -9.81 -0.90 10.58
N GLY A 87 -10.07 -0.89 9.28
CA GLY A 87 -11.44 -0.83 8.74
C GLY A 87 -12.10 0.56 8.77
N SER A 88 -11.39 1.62 9.15
CA SER A 88 -11.93 2.99 9.15
C SER A 88 -11.92 3.70 7.79
N GLY A 89 -11.52 3.03 6.72
CA GLY A 89 -11.52 3.59 5.37
C GLY A 89 -10.23 4.32 4.97
N LYS A 90 -9.13 4.18 5.73
CA LYS A 90 -7.85 4.85 5.43
C LYS A 90 -7.35 4.58 4.01
N SER A 91 -7.20 3.30 3.65
CA SER A 91 -6.72 2.89 2.32
C SER A 91 -7.66 3.33 1.22
N THR A 92 -8.98 3.24 1.44
CA THR A 92 -10.00 3.69 0.49
C THR A 92 -9.91 5.20 0.24
N THR A 93 -9.74 5.99 1.30
CA THR A 93 -9.56 7.46 1.20
C THR A 93 -8.29 7.80 0.42
N LEU A 94 -7.18 7.13 0.73
CA LEU A 94 -5.91 7.35 0.03
C LEU A 94 -5.99 6.93 -1.43
N ALA A 95 -6.57 5.77 -1.72
CA ALA A 95 -6.75 5.30 -3.09
C ALA A 95 -7.58 6.30 -3.93
N SER A 96 -8.66 6.86 -3.36
CA SER A 96 -9.46 7.88 -4.04
C SER A 96 -8.70 9.18 -4.26
N LEU A 97 -7.88 9.64 -3.30
CA LEU A 97 -7.03 10.84 -3.48
C LEU A 97 -5.95 10.61 -4.54
N ILE A 98 -5.30 9.46 -4.53
CA ILE A 98 -4.33 9.06 -5.57
C ILE A 98 -5.01 8.99 -6.94
N ASN A 99 -6.24 8.47 -7.00
CA ASN A 99 -6.99 8.43 -8.25
C ASN A 99 -7.32 9.83 -8.79
N ILE A 100 -7.67 10.80 -7.92
CA ILE A 100 -7.85 12.22 -8.33
C ILE A 100 -6.57 12.76 -8.96
N ILE A 101 -5.40 12.52 -8.38
CA ILE A 101 -4.11 12.94 -8.94
C ILE A 101 -3.89 12.27 -10.30
N ASN A 102 -4.09 10.96 -10.35
CA ASN A 102 -3.88 10.14 -11.55
C ASN A 102 -4.78 10.56 -12.73
N GLU A 103 -6.00 11.00 -12.45
CA GLU A 103 -6.95 11.45 -13.48
C GLU A 103 -6.68 12.86 -14.00
N ASN A 104 -6.13 13.74 -13.16
CA ASN A 104 -6.13 15.18 -13.43
C ASN A 104 -4.72 15.79 -13.60
N GLN A 105 -3.67 15.03 -13.29
CA GLN A 105 -2.30 15.57 -13.25
C GLN A 105 -1.32 14.62 -13.95
N GLN A 106 -0.30 15.21 -14.56
CA GLN A 106 0.81 14.49 -15.19
C GLN A 106 1.96 14.34 -14.16
N ARG A 107 1.91 13.27 -13.34
CA ARG A 107 2.87 13.01 -12.27
C ARG A 107 3.37 11.58 -12.30
N HIS A 108 4.54 11.36 -11.70
CA HIS A 108 5.02 10.03 -11.37
C HIS A 108 4.60 9.69 -9.94
N ILE A 109 3.68 8.74 -9.82
CA ILE A 109 3.14 8.24 -8.55
C ILE A 109 3.77 6.89 -8.26
N ILE A 110 4.40 6.73 -7.09
CA ILE A 110 4.92 5.44 -6.64
C ILE A 110 4.24 5.05 -5.33
N THR A 111 3.70 3.84 -5.27
CA THR A 111 3.13 3.30 -4.03
C THR A 111 3.98 2.15 -3.49
N LEU A 112 4.07 2.07 -2.17
CA LEU A 112 4.68 0.99 -1.40
C LEU A 112 3.60 0.44 -0.46
N GLU A 113 3.19 -0.80 -0.63
CA GLU A 113 2.03 -1.37 0.06
C GLU A 113 2.28 -2.79 0.55
N ASP A 114 1.57 -3.22 1.60
CA ASP A 114 1.69 -4.55 2.20
C ASP A 114 0.30 -5.12 2.61
N PRO A 115 -0.44 -5.73 1.68
CA PRO A 115 -0.27 -5.78 0.23
C PRO A 115 -0.92 -4.58 -0.48
N ILE A 116 -0.84 -4.55 -1.83
CA ILE A 116 -1.61 -3.61 -2.65
C ILE A 116 -3.11 -3.90 -2.47
N GLU A 117 -3.88 -2.90 -1.98
CA GLU A 117 -5.32 -3.03 -1.75
C GLU A 117 -6.17 -2.56 -2.94
N TYR A 118 -5.69 -1.59 -3.72
CA TYR A 118 -6.34 -1.07 -4.90
C TYR A 118 -5.35 -0.98 -6.06
N VAL A 119 -5.73 -1.47 -7.22
CA VAL A 119 -4.90 -1.38 -8.43
C VAL A 119 -5.24 -0.11 -9.19
N HIS A 120 -4.24 0.69 -9.49
CA HIS A 120 -4.35 1.91 -10.28
C HIS A 120 -3.85 1.69 -11.70
N ASP A 121 -4.71 1.89 -12.69
CA ASP A 121 -4.29 1.99 -14.08
C ASP A 121 -3.57 3.33 -14.33
N HIS A 122 -2.66 3.37 -15.29
CA HIS A 122 -2.10 4.63 -15.77
C HIS A 122 -3.19 5.44 -16.45
N LYS A 123 -3.37 6.71 -16.04
CA LYS A 123 -4.29 7.66 -16.68
C LYS A 123 -3.49 8.85 -17.21
N GLN A 124 -3.58 10.02 -16.58
CA GLN A 124 -2.68 11.13 -16.90
C GLN A 124 -1.32 11.01 -16.21
N SER A 125 -1.28 10.34 -15.06
CA SER A 125 -0.04 10.04 -14.33
C SER A 125 0.51 8.67 -14.69
N LEU A 126 1.83 8.51 -14.48
CA LEU A 126 2.47 7.21 -14.44
C LEU A 126 2.35 6.66 -13.01
N VAL A 127 1.74 5.49 -12.81
CA VAL A 127 1.58 4.88 -11.49
C VAL A 127 2.37 3.58 -11.41
N ASN A 128 3.32 3.51 -10.49
CA ASN A 128 4.09 2.31 -10.19
C ASN A 128 3.78 1.85 -8.77
N GLN A 129 3.13 0.69 -8.65
CA GLN A 129 2.78 0.11 -7.36
C GLN A 129 3.75 -1.04 -7.04
N ARG A 130 4.30 -1.04 -5.83
CA ARG A 130 5.25 -2.06 -5.39
C ARG A 130 4.76 -2.69 -4.09
N GLU A 131 4.69 -4.02 -4.09
CA GLU A 131 4.25 -4.81 -2.94
C GLU A 131 5.44 -5.30 -2.12
N ILE A 132 5.36 -5.11 -0.81
CA ILE A 132 6.37 -5.63 0.12
C ILE A 132 6.33 -7.16 0.12
N GLY A 133 7.50 -7.79 0.11
CA GLY A 133 7.64 -9.24 0.07
C GLY A 133 7.59 -9.85 -1.35
N GLN A 134 7.03 -9.12 -2.33
CA GLN A 134 7.00 -9.54 -3.74
C GLN A 134 7.99 -8.74 -4.59
N ASP A 135 7.81 -7.41 -4.66
CA ASP A 135 8.56 -6.51 -5.51
C ASP A 135 9.74 -5.87 -4.76
N THR A 136 9.69 -5.88 -3.45
CA THR A 136 10.70 -5.30 -2.57
C THR A 136 10.70 -6.00 -1.22
N GLU A 137 11.82 -5.94 -0.49
CA GLU A 137 11.97 -6.66 0.79
C GLU A 137 11.30 -5.95 1.97
N SER A 138 11.36 -4.60 1.99
CA SER A 138 10.85 -3.81 3.11
C SER A 138 10.46 -2.40 2.68
N PHE A 139 9.65 -1.72 3.50
CA PHE A 139 9.33 -0.31 3.31
C PHE A 139 10.59 0.57 3.27
N ASN A 140 11.53 0.34 4.19
CA ASN A 140 12.75 1.14 4.30
C ASN A 140 13.63 1.03 3.06
N SER A 141 13.93 -0.18 2.60
CA SER A 141 14.74 -0.41 1.41
C SER A 141 14.07 0.15 0.15
N ALA A 142 12.76 -0.06 0.03
CA ALA A 142 11.98 0.44 -1.08
C ALA A 142 11.92 1.97 -1.09
N LEU A 143 11.61 2.60 0.03
CA LEU A 143 11.49 4.06 0.13
C LEU A 143 12.80 4.77 -0.19
N ARG A 144 13.95 4.23 0.28
CA ARG A 144 15.27 4.72 -0.13
C ARG A 144 15.52 4.59 -1.63
N ALA A 145 15.03 3.50 -2.24
CA ALA A 145 15.22 3.25 -3.67
C ALA A 145 14.37 4.18 -4.54
N ILE A 146 13.10 4.39 -4.19
CA ILE A 146 12.17 5.21 -5.00
C ILE A 146 12.55 6.69 -5.04
N LEU A 147 13.23 7.22 -4.03
CA LEU A 147 13.76 8.58 -4.05
C LEU A 147 14.79 8.84 -5.19
N ARG A 148 15.28 7.77 -5.85
CA ARG A 148 16.14 7.84 -7.04
C ARG A 148 15.39 7.53 -8.34
N GLN A 149 14.06 7.41 -8.26
CA GLN A 149 13.19 7.08 -9.40
C GLN A 149 12.35 8.29 -9.85
N ASP A 150 12.71 9.49 -9.37
CA ASP A 150 12.07 10.77 -9.70
C ASP A 150 10.54 10.76 -9.46
N PRO A 151 10.06 10.39 -8.27
CA PRO A 151 8.65 10.43 -7.96
C PRO A 151 8.18 11.84 -7.62
N ASP A 152 7.01 12.24 -8.10
CA ASP A 152 6.31 13.44 -7.63
C ASP A 152 5.47 13.13 -6.39
N VAL A 153 4.85 11.96 -6.38
CA VAL A 153 3.93 11.50 -5.34
C VAL A 153 4.33 10.12 -4.84
N ILE A 154 4.40 9.99 -3.54
CA ILE A 154 4.75 8.73 -2.86
C ILE A 154 3.59 8.34 -1.94
N LEU A 155 3.09 7.11 -2.07
CA LEU A 155 2.21 6.50 -1.07
C LEU A 155 2.99 5.44 -0.31
N VAL A 156 3.12 5.64 1.00
CA VAL A 156 3.61 4.61 1.93
C VAL A 156 2.40 4.04 2.65
N GLY A 157 2.03 2.80 2.36
CA GLY A 157 0.80 2.18 2.85
C GLY A 157 0.63 2.34 4.35
N GLU A 158 1.70 2.13 5.11
CA GLU A 158 1.75 2.43 6.55
C GLU A 158 3.19 2.69 7.03
N MET A 159 3.31 3.50 8.09
CA MET A 159 4.57 3.76 8.79
C MET A 159 4.53 3.10 10.17
N ARG A 160 5.26 2.00 10.34
CA ARG A 160 5.28 1.24 11.59
C ARG A 160 6.50 1.52 12.45
N ASP A 161 7.60 1.93 11.85
CA ASP A 161 8.90 2.08 12.49
C ASP A 161 9.48 3.49 12.30
N PRO A 162 10.35 3.94 13.23
CA PRO A 162 10.95 5.29 13.19
C PRO A 162 11.78 5.55 11.92
N GLU A 163 12.41 4.52 11.34
CA GLU A 163 13.23 4.68 10.14
C GLU A 163 12.36 5.01 8.93
N THR A 164 11.27 4.29 8.71
CA THR A 164 10.28 4.58 7.66
C THR A 164 9.70 5.98 7.83
N ILE A 165 9.36 6.39 9.07
CA ILE A 165 8.87 7.73 9.39
C ILE A 165 9.89 8.79 9.00
N SER A 166 11.15 8.63 9.42
CA SER A 166 12.23 9.58 9.13
C SER A 166 12.46 9.77 7.63
N ILE A 167 12.46 8.67 6.85
CA ILE A 167 12.66 8.75 5.39
C ILE A 167 11.46 9.43 4.73
N ALA A 168 10.23 9.12 5.15
CA ALA A 168 9.02 9.74 4.63
C ALA A 168 8.97 11.25 4.91
N LEU A 169 9.36 11.68 6.11
CA LEU A 169 9.50 13.11 6.47
C LEU A 169 10.53 13.79 5.57
N THR A 170 11.71 13.19 5.42
CA THR A 170 12.77 13.73 4.56
C THR A 170 12.29 13.86 3.11
N ALA A 171 11.58 12.87 2.59
CA ALA A 171 10.99 12.94 1.25
C ALA A 171 10.01 14.11 1.12
N ALA A 172 9.13 14.29 2.11
CA ALA A 172 8.17 15.39 2.13
C ALA A 172 8.85 16.77 2.20
N GLU A 173 9.95 16.90 2.93
CA GLU A 173 10.73 18.14 3.04
C GLU A 173 11.48 18.43 1.72
N THR A 174 11.98 17.41 1.05
CA THR A 174 12.82 17.53 -0.15
C THR A 174 12.04 17.66 -1.47
N GLY A 175 10.72 17.84 -1.41
CA GLY A 175 9.95 18.23 -2.59
C GLY A 175 8.88 17.25 -3.04
N HIS A 176 8.72 16.10 -2.37
CA HIS A 176 7.74 15.08 -2.74
C HIS A 176 6.42 15.26 -1.97
N LEU A 177 5.31 14.94 -2.60
CA LEU A 177 4.03 14.79 -1.91
C LEU A 177 3.91 13.36 -1.38
N VAL A 178 3.94 13.21 -0.06
CA VAL A 178 3.93 11.92 0.60
C VAL A 178 2.59 11.68 1.28
N PHE A 179 1.93 10.58 0.95
CA PHE A 179 0.74 10.07 1.63
C PHE A 179 1.10 8.85 2.47
N SER A 180 0.56 8.75 3.67
CA SER A 180 0.73 7.54 4.48
C SER A 180 -0.38 7.33 5.50
N THR A 181 -0.36 6.16 6.15
CA THR A 181 -1.28 5.85 7.24
C THR A 181 -0.57 5.59 8.55
N LEU A 182 -1.28 5.89 9.64
CA LEU A 182 -0.91 5.49 10.99
C LEU A 182 -2.14 4.92 11.73
N HIS A 183 -1.90 3.96 12.62
CA HIS A 183 -2.95 3.35 13.45
C HIS A 183 -3.18 4.12 14.76
N THR A 184 -3.06 5.44 14.72
CA THR A 184 -3.30 6.33 15.87
C THR A 184 -4.72 6.90 15.81
N VAL A 185 -5.28 7.24 16.97
CA VAL A 185 -6.59 7.88 17.07
C VAL A 185 -6.40 9.35 17.46
N GLY A 186 -6.70 10.23 16.48
CA GLY A 186 -6.61 11.68 16.66
C GLY A 186 -5.24 12.27 16.33
N ALA A 187 -5.23 13.54 15.92
CA ALA A 187 -4.04 14.24 15.44
C ALA A 187 -2.94 14.37 16.52
N ALA A 188 -3.27 14.65 17.77
CA ALA A 188 -2.29 14.80 18.85
C ALA A 188 -1.45 13.52 19.02
N LYS A 189 -2.10 12.36 19.18
CA LYS A 189 -1.41 11.06 19.29
C LYS A 189 -0.62 10.67 18.05
N THR A 190 -1.00 11.20 16.89
CA THR A 190 -0.26 11.00 15.64
C THR A 190 1.05 11.75 15.66
N ILE A 191 1.04 13.00 16.19
CA ILE A 191 2.26 13.79 16.35
C ILE A 191 3.21 13.13 17.35
N ASP A 192 2.68 12.72 18.51
CA ASP A 192 3.47 11.99 19.52
C ASP A 192 4.16 10.77 18.89
N ARG A 193 3.41 9.96 18.12
CA ARG A 193 3.93 8.77 17.45
C ARG A 193 5.01 9.03 16.40
N ILE A 194 5.04 10.23 15.82
CA ILE A 194 6.05 10.64 14.83
C ILE A 194 7.33 11.15 15.51
N VAL A 195 7.17 11.77 16.68
CA VAL A 195 8.27 12.42 17.42
C VAL A 195 9.01 11.43 18.31
N ASP A 196 8.32 10.41 18.85
CA ASP A 196 8.88 9.33 19.66
C ASP A 196 9.63 8.29 18.83
#